data_1d4ac886b70189fcf2b3271d53a943a8
#
_entry.id   1d4ac886b70189fcf2b3271d53a943a8
#
_cell.length_a   1.000
_cell.length_b   1.000
_cell.length_c   1.000
_cell.angle_alpha   90.00
_cell.angle_beta   90.00
_cell.angle_gamma   90.00
#
_symmetry.space_group_name_H-M   'P 1'
#
loop_
_entity.id
_entity.type
_entity.pdbx_description
1 polymer ?
#
loop_
_entity_poly.entity_id
_entity_poly.type
_entity_poly.pdbx_seq_one_letter_code
_entity_poly.pdbx_strand_id
1 'polypeptide(L)'
;MEAFAEYLAQIDNPQHRERTEEVLKWVAEKYPNMEKKIAWNQPMFTDHGTFIIGFSIAKQHLAVAPEKAGIDHFSDDIVQAGYDHTKQLVRIKWDGPVDYSLLERMIEFNITDKADCTTFWRK
;
A
#
# COMPACT_ATOMS: atom_id res chain seq x y z
N MET A 1 4.19 -15.12 -4.02
CA MET A 1 5.00 -14.02 -3.44
C MET A 1 5.69 -14.49 -2.17
N GLU A 2 6.88 -15.02 -2.33
CA GLU A 2 7.62 -15.56 -1.19
C GLU A 2 7.98 -14.49 -0.16
N ALA A 3 8.30 -13.26 -0.62
CA ALA A 3 8.71 -12.20 0.28
C ALA A 3 7.67 -11.87 1.35
N PHE A 4 6.40 -12.09 1.07
CA PHE A 4 5.31 -11.79 2.00
C PHE A 4 4.60 -13.04 2.53
N ALA A 5 5.10 -14.23 2.21
CA ALA A 5 4.43 -15.47 2.57
C ALA A 5 4.24 -15.63 4.09
N GLU A 6 5.26 -15.32 4.87
CA GLU A 6 5.17 -15.42 6.32
C GLU A 6 4.19 -14.41 6.91
N TYR A 7 4.19 -13.19 6.37
CA TYR A 7 3.25 -12.17 6.80
C TYR A 7 1.82 -12.63 6.54
N LEU A 8 1.55 -13.13 5.33
CA LEU A 8 0.22 -13.60 4.95
C LEU A 8 -0.22 -14.79 5.81
N ALA A 9 0.72 -15.69 6.13
CA ALA A 9 0.41 -16.85 6.96
C ALA A 9 -0.03 -16.49 8.38
N GLN A 10 0.35 -15.31 8.86
CA GLN A 10 -0.03 -14.83 10.19
C GLN A 10 -1.44 -14.24 10.25
N ILE A 11 -2.08 -14.04 9.11
CA ILE A 11 -3.44 -13.50 9.05
C ILE A 11 -4.43 -14.64 9.28
N ASP A 12 -5.10 -14.62 10.42
CA ASP A 12 -5.99 -15.71 10.84
C ASP A 12 -7.27 -15.78 10.01
N ASN A 13 -7.84 -14.63 9.67
CA ASN A 13 -9.09 -14.59 8.91
C ASN A 13 -8.82 -14.90 7.43
N PRO A 14 -9.39 -16.00 6.88
CA PRO A 14 -9.10 -16.38 5.50
C PRO A 14 -9.51 -15.33 4.48
N GLN A 15 -10.62 -14.62 4.71
CA GLN A 15 -11.10 -13.58 3.82
C GLN A 15 -10.13 -12.39 3.81
N HIS A 16 -9.65 -11.98 4.97
CA HIS A 16 -8.68 -10.91 5.09
C HIS A 16 -7.35 -11.28 4.43
N ARG A 17 -6.93 -12.53 4.63
CA ARG A 17 -5.70 -13.05 4.01
C ARG A 17 -5.79 -13.03 2.50
N GLU A 18 -6.89 -13.53 1.96
CA GLU A 18 -7.10 -13.59 0.52
C GLU A 18 -7.12 -12.19 -0.10
N ARG A 19 -7.81 -11.24 0.52
CA ARG A 19 -7.87 -9.85 0.05
C ARG A 19 -6.50 -9.20 0.09
N THR A 20 -5.76 -9.40 1.18
CA THR A 20 -4.42 -8.84 1.33
C THR A 20 -3.47 -9.41 0.28
N GLU A 21 -3.51 -10.73 0.08
CA GLU A 21 -2.71 -11.37 -0.96
C GLU A 21 -3.04 -10.84 -2.35
N GLU A 22 -4.31 -10.67 -2.66
CA GLU A 22 -4.77 -10.14 -3.95
C GLU A 22 -4.16 -8.76 -4.23
N VAL A 23 -4.22 -7.86 -3.24
CA VAL A 23 -3.71 -6.51 -3.39
C VAL A 23 -2.19 -6.51 -3.54
N LEU A 24 -1.48 -7.24 -2.68
CA LEU A 24 -0.02 -7.32 -2.75
C LEU A 24 0.45 -7.93 -4.08
N LYS A 25 -0.24 -8.96 -4.54
CA LYS A 25 0.08 -9.61 -5.80
C LYS A 25 -0.14 -8.67 -6.98
N TRP A 26 -1.23 -7.90 -6.95
CA TRP A 26 -1.51 -6.93 -8.00
C TRP A 26 -0.37 -5.91 -8.11
N VAL A 27 0.09 -5.36 -6.97
CA VAL A 27 1.20 -4.40 -6.97
C VAL A 27 2.47 -5.05 -7.51
N ALA A 28 2.79 -6.26 -7.04
CA ALA A 28 4.00 -6.96 -7.45
C ALA A 28 4.02 -7.27 -8.95
N GLU A 29 2.88 -7.63 -9.51
CA GLU A 29 2.77 -7.94 -10.93
C GLU A 29 2.79 -6.69 -11.81
N LYS A 30 2.17 -5.61 -11.34
CA LYS A 30 2.14 -4.36 -12.10
C LYS A 30 3.48 -3.63 -12.06
N TYR A 31 4.21 -3.75 -10.97
CA TYR A 31 5.48 -3.06 -10.76
C TYR A 31 6.58 -4.07 -10.40
N PRO A 32 6.97 -4.92 -11.37
CA PRO A 32 7.91 -6.01 -11.05
C PRO A 32 9.31 -5.56 -10.69
N ASN A 33 9.66 -4.30 -10.98
CA ASN A 33 10.98 -3.76 -10.66
C ASN A 33 11.07 -3.20 -9.25
N MET A 34 9.94 -3.05 -8.55
CA MET A 34 9.99 -2.60 -7.16
C MET A 34 10.45 -3.71 -6.24
N GLU A 35 11.21 -3.33 -5.23
CA GLU A 35 11.68 -4.25 -4.20
C GLU A 35 10.58 -4.48 -3.18
N LYS A 36 10.52 -5.69 -2.64
CA LYS A 36 9.58 -6.07 -1.58
C LYS A 36 10.32 -6.13 -0.25
N LYS A 37 9.72 -5.57 0.79
CA LYS A 37 10.36 -5.51 2.10
C LYS A 37 9.31 -5.68 3.20
N ILE A 38 9.70 -6.37 4.28
CA ILE A 38 8.92 -6.37 5.53
C ILE A 38 9.70 -5.52 6.53
N ALA A 39 9.07 -4.48 7.02
CA ALA A 39 9.63 -3.64 8.08
C ALA A 39 8.50 -3.23 9.01
N TRP A 40 8.79 -3.16 10.30
CA TRP A 40 7.78 -2.85 11.33
C TRP A 40 6.55 -3.77 11.21
N ASN A 41 6.80 -5.04 10.85
CA ASN A 41 5.76 -6.05 10.64
C ASN A 41 4.72 -5.65 9.58
N GLN A 42 5.16 -4.93 8.54
CA GLN A 42 4.30 -4.48 7.46
C GLN A 42 4.94 -4.76 6.11
N PRO A 43 4.17 -5.30 5.15
CA PRO A 43 4.67 -5.46 3.78
C PRO A 43 4.72 -4.11 3.08
N MET A 44 5.81 -3.84 2.39
CA MET A 44 5.98 -2.60 1.66
C MET A 44 6.78 -2.80 0.39
N PHE A 45 6.63 -1.84 -0.51
CA PHE A 45 7.34 -1.81 -1.79
C PHE A 45 8.22 -0.56 -1.82
N THR A 46 9.43 -0.73 -2.32
CA THR A 46 10.41 0.35 -2.43
C THR A 46 10.90 0.44 -3.87
N ASP A 47 11.39 1.61 -4.25
CA ASP A 47 12.04 1.84 -5.53
C ASP A 47 13.39 2.49 -5.25
N HIS A 48 14.46 1.90 -5.78
CA HIS A 48 15.85 2.33 -5.53
C HIS A 48 16.10 2.70 -4.05
N GLY A 49 15.54 1.91 -3.14
CA GLY A 49 15.74 2.08 -1.70
C GLY A 49 14.81 3.07 -1.01
N THR A 50 13.96 3.80 -1.74
CA THR A 50 13.01 4.71 -1.13
C THR A 50 11.63 4.07 -1.02
N PHE A 51 10.93 4.35 0.07
CA PHE A 51 9.59 3.82 0.32
C PHE A 51 8.59 4.36 -0.71
N ILE A 52 7.78 3.48 -1.28
CA ILE A 52 6.74 3.87 -2.24
C ILE A 52 5.35 3.67 -1.64
N ILE A 53 5.05 2.46 -1.16
CA ILE A 53 3.73 2.16 -0.61
C ILE A 53 3.85 1.01 0.38
N GLY A 54 3.06 1.08 1.46
CA GLY A 54 3.02 0.02 2.46
C GLY A 54 1.60 -0.36 2.80
N PHE A 55 1.46 -1.50 3.44
CA PHE A 55 0.16 -2.06 3.80
C PHE A 55 0.20 -2.59 5.22
N SER A 56 -0.94 -2.54 5.89
CA SER A 56 -1.12 -3.18 7.18
C SER A 56 -2.56 -3.62 7.32
N ILE A 57 -2.81 -4.52 8.26
CA ILE A 57 -4.15 -5.04 8.48
C ILE A 57 -4.67 -4.60 9.84
N ALA A 58 -5.98 -4.39 9.88
CA ALA A 58 -6.69 -4.11 11.13
C ALA A 58 -7.96 -4.95 11.12
N LYS A 59 -8.68 -4.93 12.23
CA LYS A 59 -9.87 -5.76 12.39
C LYS A 59 -10.93 -5.49 11.32
N GLN A 60 -11.10 -4.21 10.95
CA GLN A 60 -12.20 -3.80 10.07
C GLN A 60 -11.74 -3.33 8.69
N HIS A 61 -10.45 -3.23 8.45
CA HIS A 61 -9.96 -2.70 7.18
C HIS A 61 -8.54 -3.12 6.85
N LEU A 62 -8.22 -3.05 5.56
CA LEU A 62 -6.85 -3.05 5.07
C LEU A 62 -6.39 -1.59 5.02
N ALA A 63 -5.23 -1.29 5.58
CA ALA A 63 -4.68 0.06 5.55
C ALA A 63 -3.62 0.17 4.47
N VAL A 64 -3.68 1.25 3.71
CA VAL A 64 -2.72 1.57 2.65
C VAL A 64 -1.97 2.84 3.03
N ALA A 65 -0.65 2.80 3.00
CA ALA A 65 0.19 3.91 3.42
C ALA A 65 1.01 4.44 2.24
N PRO A 66 0.54 5.53 1.57
CA PRO A 66 1.29 6.14 0.47
C PRO A 66 2.11 7.36 0.90
N GLU A 67 2.52 7.42 2.16
CA GLU A 67 3.07 8.60 2.84
C GLU A 67 2.08 9.76 2.93
N LYS A 68 2.34 10.68 3.85
CA LYS A 68 1.47 11.85 4.06
C LYS A 68 1.29 12.66 2.78
N ALA A 69 2.36 12.84 2.01
CA ALA A 69 2.29 13.59 0.74
C ALA A 69 1.31 12.94 -0.24
N GLY A 70 1.26 11.61 -0.30
CA GLY A 70 0.30 10.90 -1.14
C GLY A 70 -1.13 11.10 -0.66
N ILE A 71 -1.34 11.03 0.65
CA ILE A 71 -2.68 11.30 1.23
C ILE A 71 -3.13 12.71 0.89
N ASP A 72 -2.27 13.70 1.10
CA ASP A 72 -2.60 15.10 0.84
C ASP A 72 -2.93 15.33 -0.64
N HIS A 73 -2.15 14.73 -1.53
CA HIS A 73 -2.33 14.90 -2.97
C HIS A 73 -3.64 14.27 -3.46
N PHE A 74 -4.03 13.14 -2.90
CA PHE A 74 -5.19 12.36 -3.35
C PHE A 74 -6.37 12.41 -2.40
N SER A 75 -6.42 13.35 -1.45
CA SER A 75 -7.46 13.35 -0.42
C SER A 75 -8.88 13.38 -1.00
N ASP A 76 -9.12 14.17 -2.03
CA ASP A 76 -10.44 14.23 -2.67
C ASP A 76 -10.78 12.91 -3.38
N ASP A 77 -9.81 12.33 -4.06
CA ASP A 77 -9.99 11.05 -4.74
C ASP A 77 -10.29 9.92 -3.77
N ILE A 78 -9.63 9.93 -2.61
CA ILE A 78 -9.86 8.94 -1.55
C ILE A 78 -11.30 9.01 -1.04
N VAL A 79 -11.78 10.23 -0.77
CA VAL A 79 -13.15 10.44 -0.31
C VAL A 79 -14.15 10.02 -1.39
N GLN A 80 -13.90 10.37 -2.65
CA GLN A 80 -14.78 10.00 -3.76
C GLN A 80 -14.84 8.49 -3.98
N ALA A 81 -13.76 7.77 -3.66
CA ALA A 81 -13.74 6.31 -3.74
C ALA A 81 -14.51 5.66 -2.59
N GLY A 82 -14.99 6.44 -1.62
CA GLY A 82 -15.74 5.94 -0.49
C GLY A 82 -14.87 5.49 0.69
N TYR A 83 -13.60 5.87 0.72
CA TYR A 83 -12.68 5.45 1.77
C TYR A 83 -12.52 6.52 2.84
N ASP A 84 -12.36 6.05 4.09
CA ASP A 84 -11.84 6.87 5.17
C ASP A 84 -10.33 6.97 5.07
N HIS A 85 -9.75 8.02 5.65
CA HIS A 85 -8.29 8.11 5.79
C HIS A 85 -7.90 8.93 7.01
N THR A 86 -6.67 8.69 7.44
CA THR A 86 -5.99 9.54 8.42
C THR A 86 -4.96 10.40 7.65
N LYS A 87 -4.05 11.04 8.38
CA LYS A 87 -2.95 11.78 7.76
C LYS A 87 -1.96 10.87 7.03
N GLN A 88 -1.96 9.57 7.34
CA GLN A 88 -0.95 8.64 6.82
C GLN A 88 -1.52 7.38 6.20
N LEU A 89 -2.79 7.05 6.42
CA LEU A 89 -3.35 5.77 5.99
C LEU A 89 -4.69 5.97 5.28
N VAL A 90 -4.89 5.22 4.21
CA VAL A 90 -6.19 5.02 3.59
C VAL A 90 -6.76 3.72 4.15
N ARG A 91 -8.03 3.73 4.56
CA ARG A 91 -8.71 2.56 5.13
C ARG A 91 -9.68 1.97 4.12
N ILE A 92 -9.44 0.73 3.72
CA ILE A 92 -10.31 -0.01 2.80
C ILE A 92 -11.00 -1.10 3.60
N LYS A 93 -12.30 -0.99 3.79
CA LYS A 93 -13.06 -2.00 4.54
C LYS A 93 -12.95 -3.35 3.85
N TRP A 94 -12.92 -4.43 4.66
CA TRP A 94 -12.72 -5.77 4.13
C TRP A 94 -13.82 -6.20 3.14
N ASP A 95 -15.04 -5.71 3.32
CA ASP A 95 -16.17 -6.00 2.45
C ASP A 95 -16.36 -4.98 1.33
N GLY A 96 -15.52 -3.95 1.28
CA GLY A 96 -15.59 -2.93 0.25
C GLY A 96 -14.70 -3.24 -0.94
N PRO A 97 -14.96 -2.62 -2.09
CA PRO A 97 -14.13 -2.82 -3.28
C PRO A 97 -12.80 -2.11 -3.15
N VAL A 98 -11.78 -2.64 -3.84
CA VAL A 98 -10.48 -2.00 -3.95
C VAL A 98 -10.45 -1.20 -5.25
N ASP A 99 -10.19 0.10 -5.14
CA ASP A 99 -10.01 0.97 -6.29
C ASP A 99 -8.56 0.89 -6.77
N TYR A 100 -8.30 -0.04 -7.68
CA TYR A 100 -6.94 -0.25 -8.19
C TYR A 100 -6.44 0.93 -9.00
N SER A 101 -7.33 1.68 -9.64
CA SER A 101 -6.95 2.90 -10.35
C SER A 101 -6.36 3.94 -9.38
N LEU A 102 -6.96 4.08 -8.20
CA LEU A 102 -6.45 4.99 -7.18
C LEU A 102 -5.10 4.50 -6.65
N LEU A 103 -4.95 3.20 -6.38
CA LEU A 103 -3.67 2.63 -5.96
C LEU A 103 -2.58 2.91 -7.00
N GLU A 104 -2.89 2.71 -8.27
CA GLU A 104 -1.95 2.97 -9.36
C GLU A 104 -1.50 4.42 -9.36
N ARG A 105 -2.44 5.34 -9.25
CA ARG A 105 -2.11 6.78 -9.25
C ARG A 105 -1.25 7.16 -8.05
N MET A 106 -1.53 6.62 -6.87
CA MET A 106 -0.72 6.87 -5.68
C MET A 106 0.71 6.34 -5.84
N ILE A 107 0.84 5.14 -6.38
CA ILE A 107 2.14 4.52 -6.60
C ILE A 107 2.94 5.33 -7.64
N GLU A 108 2.32 5.67 -8.78
CA GLU A 108 2.96 6.44 -9.84
C GLU A 108 3.39 7.83 -9.35
N PHE A 109 2.55 8.47 -8.55
CA PHE A 109 2.89 9.76 -7.94
C PHE A 109 4.16 9.64 -7.10
N ASN A 110 4.23 8.62 -6.24
CA ASN A 110 5.40 8.44 -5.38
C ASN A 110 6.65 8.07 -6.17
N ILE A 111 6.53 7.21 -7.18
CA ILE A 111 7.67 6.86 -8.02
C ILE A 111 8.23 8.10 -8.69
N THR A 112 7.37 8.93 -9.27
CA THR A 112 7.77 10.15 -9.98
C THR A 112 8.33 11.20 -9.02
N ASP A 113 7.61 11.47 -7.94
CA ASP A 113 7.98 12.52 -6.99
C ASP A 113 9.26 12.18 -6.22
N LYS A 114 9.53 10.89 -6.03
CA LYS A 114 10.69 10.41 -5.28
C LYS A 114 11.80 9.89 -6.20
N ALA A 115 11.75 10.19 -7.47
CA ALA A 115 12.75 9.70 -8.44
C ALA A 115 14.19 10.05 -8.04
N ASP A 116 14.39 11.23 -7.45
CA ASP A 116 15.69 11.71 -7.00
C ASP A 116 15.90 11.55 -5.49
N CYS A 117 14.99 10.85 -4.82
CA CYS A 117 15.08 10.69 -3.36
C CYS A 117 16.13 9.64 -2.99
N THR A 118 17.05 10.02 -2.11
CA THR A 118 18.14 9.13 -1.67
C THR A 118 17.90 8.57 -0.28
N THR A 119 16.79 8.93 0.36
CA THR A 119 16.44 8.47 1.69
C THR A 119 15.21 7.57 1.63
N PHE A 120 15.03 6.74 2.68
CA PHE A 120 13.86 5.85 2.73
C PHE A 120 12.55 6.66 2.78
N TRP A 121 12.48 7.62 3.68
CA TRP A 121 11.32 8.52 3.79
C TRP A 121 11.59 9.84 3.09
N ARG A 122 10.52 10.56 2.71
CA ARG A 122 10.65 11.92 2.22
C ARG A 122 11.28 12.80 3.28
N LYS A 123 12.08 13.73 2.82
CA LYS A 123 12.67 14.75 3.70
C LYS A 123 11.67 15.86 3.98
#